data_f464ae9a4009f30297a318b79e75d78f
#
_entry.id   f464ae9a4009f30297a318b79e75d78f
#
_cell.length_a   1.000
_cell.length_b   1.000
_cell.length_c   1.000
_cell.angle_alpha   90.00
_cell.angle_beta   90.00
_cell.angle_gamma   90.00
#
_symmetry.space_group_name_H-M   'P 1'
#
loop_
_entity.id
_entity.type
_entity.pdbx_description
1 polymer ?
#
loop_
_entity_poly.entity_id
_entity_poly.type
_entity_poly.pdbx_seq_one_letter_code
_entity_poly.pdbx_strand_id
1 'polypeptide(L)'
;IQEARVYRVGVTNAADRGLDMYSNWGPAIQIKHLSLDISLAESIVNSVSSDRIVIVCKDAEKDVIVSLLSQIGWRSHIQSIVTENDLIKWYEKALRGCYSEQLGEKLLYCLASEIAEEFPSVDYTPEIIKKRHYELISDPFWK
;
A
#
# COMPACT_ATOMS: atom_id res chain seq x y z
N ILE A 1 -4.22 -19.65 -16.78
CA ILE A 1 -4.19 -18.21 -16.44
C ILE A 1 -3.57 -18.14 -15.07
N GLN A 2 -2.46 -17.42 -14.94
CA GLN A 2 -1.80 -17.24 -13.65
C GLN A 2 -2.56 -16.18 -12.86
N GLU A 3 -2.85 -16.46 -11.59
CA GLU A 3 -3.49 -15.49 -10.70
C GLU A 3 -2.59 -14.25 -10.52
N ALA A 4 -3.18 -13.06 -10.61
CA ALA A 4 -2.46 -11.81 -10.34
C ALA A 4 -2.16 -11.70 -8.85
N ARG A 5 -0.88 -11.52 -8.49
CA ARG A 5 -0.43 -11.43 -7.11
C ARG A 5 0.55 -10.28 -6.91
N VAL A 6 0.45 -9.64 -5.75
CA VAL A 6 1.40 -8.65 -5.25
C VAL A 6 2.14 -9.27 -4.07
N TYR A 7 3.44 -9.07 -4.01
CA TYR A 7 4.32 -9.60 -2.98
C TYR A 7 5.00 -8.45 -2.25
N ARG A 8 5.09 -8.53 -0.93
CA ARG A 8 5.94 -7.63 -0.15
C ARG A 8 7.41 -8.03 -0.30
N VAL A 9 8.28 -7.04 -0.31
CA VAL A 9 9.74 -7.23 -0.28
C VAL A 9 10.21 -6.94 1.15
N GLY A 10 10.32 -8.01 1.94
CA GLY A 10 10.99 -7.99 3.25
C GLY A 10 10.49 -6.99 4.31
N VAL A 11 10.84 -7.24 5.55
CA VAL A 11 10.68 -6.30 6.66
C VAL A 11 11.94 -5.45 6.73
N THR A 12 11.84 -4.16 6.40
CA THR A 12 12.82 -3.10 6.69
C THR A 12 14.31 -3.50 6.66
N ASN A 13 14.82 -3.93 5.53
CA ASN A 13 16.27 -4.06 5.37
C ASN A 13 16.79 -3.05 4.35
N ALA A 14 17.87 -2.36 4.70
CA ALA A 14 18.59 -1.45 3.80
C ALA A 14 19.07 -2.12 2.49
N ALA A 15 18.95 -3.44 2.38
CA ALA A 15 19.24 -4.24 1.20
C ALA A 15 18.11 -4.27 0.16
N ASP A 16 16.90 -3.83 0.48
CA ASP A 16 15.72 -3.95 -0.39
C ASP A 16 15.66 -2.90 -1.50
N ARG A 17 16.74 -2.11 -1.66
CA ARG A 17 16.88 -1.08 -2.70
C ARG A 17 15.67 -0.15 -2.81
N GLY A 18 14.94 0.01 -1.72
CA GLY A 18 13.76 0.86 -1.63
C GLY A 18 12.50 0.32 -2.33
N LEU A 19 12.45 -0.94 -2.69
CA LEU A 19 11.25 -1.58 -3.24
C LEU A 19 10.36 -2.09 -2.10
N ASP A 20 9.12 -1.64 -2.04
CA ASP A 20 8.18 -2.06 -0.99
C ASP A 20 7.37 -3.30 -1.41
N MET A 21 6.93 -3.35 -2.66
CA MET A 21 6.20 -4.48 -3.22
C MET A 21 6.51 -4.68 -4.71
N TYR A 22 6.29 -5.90 -5.19
CA TYR A 22 6.32 -6.20 -6.63
C TYR A 22 5.14 -7.09 -7.01
N SER A 23 4.78 -7.08 -8.28
CA SER A 23 3.72 -7.91 -8.82
C SER A 23 4.26 -8.97 -9.77
N ASN A 24 3.56 -10.11 -9.89
CA ASN A 24 3.95 -11.16 -10.84
C ASN A 24 3.63 -10.84 -12.31
N TRP A 25 3.05 -9.64 -12.59
CA TRP A 25 2.79 -9.17 -13.96
C TRP A 25 3.63 -7.93 -14.35
N GLY A 26 4.64 -7.60 -13.56
CA GLY A 26 5.67 -6.62 -13.91
C GLY A 26 5.80 -5.38 -13.02
N PRO A 27 4.72 -4.67 -12.62
CA PRO A 27 4.84 -3.45 -11.84
C PRO A 27 5.56 -3.64 -10.50
N ALA A 28 6.45 -2.71 -10.19
CA ALA A 28 7.03 -2.50 -8.87
C ALA A 28 6.24 -1.41 -8.15
N ILE A 29 6.01 -1.57 -6.85
CA ILE A 29 5.19 -0.66 -6.05
C ILE A 29 6.07 -0.02 -4.99
N GLN A 30 6.03 1.30 -4.92
CA GLN A 30 6.71 2.12 -3.94
C GLN A 30 5.67 2.85 -3.08
N ILE A 31 5.78 2.69 -1.76
CA ILE A 31 4.94 3.40 -0.80
C ILE A 31 5.75 4.55 -0.25
N LYS A 32 5.33 5.78 -0.50
CA LYS A 32 6.01 6.97 -0.02
C LYS A 32 5.16 7.74 0.98
N HIS A 33 5.77 7.96 2.11
CA HIS A 33 5.24 8.76 3.19
C HIS A 33 6.23 9.89 3.45
N LEU A 34 5.88 11.12 3.06
CA LEU A 34 6.62 12.36 3.28
C LEU A 34 7.77 12.70 2.31
N SER A 35 7.81 14.02 2.01
CA SER A 35 8.93 14.76 1.41
C SER A 35 9.73 13.99 0.34
N LEU A 36 9.07 13.73 -0.80
CA LEU A 36 9.79 13.36 -2.00
C LEU A 36 10.62 14.58 -2.41
N ASP A 37 11.91 14.59 -2.11
CA ASP A 37 12.84 15.51 -2.73
C ASP A 37 13.39 14.91 -4.04
N ILE A 38 14.05 15.73 -4.84
CA ILE A 38 14.60 15.31 -6.13
C ILE A 38 15.58 14.15 -5.95
N SER A 39 16.39 14.17 -4.90
CA SER A 39 17.43 13.15 -4.65
C SER A 39 16.80 11.80 -4.29
N LEU A 40 15.71 11.81 -3.54
CA LEU A 40 14.97 10.60 -3.21
C LEU A 40 14.24 10.04 -4.44
N ALA A 41 13.64 10.90 -5.26
CA ALA A 41 13.01 10.48 -6.51
C ALA A 41 14.04 9.83 -7.46
N GLU A 42 15.22 10.41 -7.60
CA GLU A 42 16.34 9.86 -8.37
C GLU A 42 16.81 8.52 -7.80
N SER A 43 16.87 8.38 -6.47
CA SER A 43 17.27 7.12 -5.83
C SER A 43 16.27 5.99 -6.10
N ILE A 44 14.98 6.28 -6.11
CA ILE A 44 13.94 5.29 -6.37
C ILE A 44 14.07 4.70 -7.77
N VAL A 45 14.25 5.54 -8.78
CA VAL A 45 14.32 5.05 -10.17
C VAL A 45 15.65 4.40 -10.46
N ASN A 46 16.74 4.89 -9.92
CA ASN A 46 18.05 4.26 -10.08
C ASN A 46 18.15 2.91 -9.33
N SER A 47 17.36 2.72 -8.28
CA SER A 47 17.36 1.49 -7.48
C SER A 47 16.39 0.41 -8.01
N VAL A 48 15.34 0.80 -8.71
CA VAL A 48 14.31 -0.13 -9.21
C VAL A 48 14.56 -0.43 -10.68
N SER A 49 15.03 -1.64 -11.00
CA SER A 49 15.18 -2.14 -12.37
C SER A 49 13.80 -2.51 -12.97
N SER A 50 12.83 -1.62 -12.89
CA SER A 50 11.50 -1.86 -13.44
C SER A 50 11.08 -0.71 -14.33
N ASP A 51 10.61 -1.04 -15.53
CA ASP A 51 10.05 -0.06 -16.47
C ASP A 51 8.65 0.43 -16.08
N ARG A 52 8.09 -0.12 -14.99
CA ARG A 52 6.72 0.16 -14.56
C ARG A 52 6.66 0.28 -13.05
N ILE A 53 6.62 1.52 -12.58
CA ILE A 53 6.56 1.84 -11.17
C ILE A 53 5.16 2.36 -10.82
N VAL A 54 4.59 1.83 -9.76
CA VAL A 54 3.37 2.36 -9.12
C VAL A 54 3.78 3.05 -7.84
N ILE A 55 3.41 4.32 -7.69
CA ILE A 55 3.66 5.07 -6.46
C ILE A 55 2.37 5.11 -5.65
N VAL A 56 2.45 4.76 -4.37
CA VAL A 56 1.35 4.91 -3.41
C VAL A 56 1.69 6.05 -2.46
N CYS A 57 0.80 7.02 -2.33
CA CYS A 57 1.04 8.21 -1.51
C CYS A 57 -0.25 8.76 -0.88
N LYS A 58 -0.12 9.76 -0.01
CA LYS A 58 -1.26 10.52 0.49
C LYS A 58 -1.84 11.42 -0.62
N ASP A 59 -3.13 11.70 -0.54
CA ASP A 59 -3.79 12.59 -1.51
C ASP A 59 -3.14 13.98 -1.58
N ALA A 60 -2.77 14.54 -0.43
CA ALA A 60 -2.13 15.86 -0.34
C ALA A 60 -0.75 15.92 -1.04
N GLU A 61 -0.11 14.80 -1.27
CA GLU A 61 1.24 14.71 -1.85
C GLU A 61 1.21 14.46 -3.36
N LYS A 62 0.07 14.07 -3.90
CA LYS A 62 -0.07 13.65 -5.31
C LYS A 62 0.45 14.69 -6.30
N ASP A 63 0.03 15.94 -6.15
CA ASP A 63 0.39 17.00 -7.10
C ASP A 63 1.88 17.35 -7.03
N VAL A 64 2.46 17.30 -5.83
CA VAL A 64 3.90 17.50 -5.62
C VAL A 64 4.69 16.39 -6.30
N ILE A 65 4.27 15.13 -6.10
CA ILE A 65 4.90 13.95 -6.72
C ILE A 65 4.80 14.05 -8.25
N VAL A 66 3.63 14.36 -8.81
CA VAL A 66 3.43 14.54 -10.26
C VAL A 66 4.35 15.63 -10.82
N SER A 67 4.47 16.76 -10.12
CA SER A 67 5.33 17.87 -10.51
C SER A 67 6.80 17.46 -10.53
N LEU A 68 7.28 16.82 -9.46
CA LEU A 68 8.66 16.34 -9.35
C LEU A 68 9.01 15.33 -10.45
N LEU A 69 8.16 14.33 -10.66
CA LEU A 69 8.35 13.32 -11.70
C LEU A 69 8.40 13.92 -13.11
N SER A 70 7.65 14.99 -13.33
CA SER A 70 7.67 15.73 -14.60
C SER A 70 8.98 16.50 -14.79
N GLN A 71 9.51 17.11 -13.72
CA GLN A 71 10.76 17.87 -13.74
C GLN A 71 11.97 17.00 -14.04
N ILE A 72 12.02 15.79 -13.50
CA ILE A 72 13.12 14.85 -13.70
C ILE A 72 12.98 13.98 -14.97
N GLY A 73 11.92 14.22 -15.78
CA GLY A 73 11.71 13.50 -17.03
C GLY A 73 11.24 12.04 -16.89
N TRP A 74 10.82 11.63 -15.70
CA TRP A 74 10.56 10.24 -15.37
C TRP A 74 9.10 9.81 -15.43
N ARG A 75 8.25 10.67 -15.90
CA ARG A 75 6.82 10.38 -16.05
C ARG A 75 6.55 9.12 -16.88
N SER A 76 7.44 8.77 -17.81
CA SER A 76 7.32 7.58 -18.66
C SER A 76 7.56 6.26 -17.92
N HIS A 77 8.27 6.27 -16.79
CA HIS A 77 8.54 5.10 -15.97
C HIS A 77 7.46 4.86 -14.91
N ILE A 78 6.62 5.85 -14.66
CA ILE A 78 5.53 5.74 -13.69
C ILE A 78 4.26 5.28 -14.39
N GLN A 79 3.81 4.09 -14.03
CA GLN A 79 2.57 3.52 -14.56
C GLN A 79 1.35 4.20 -13.96
N SER A 80 1.34 4.43 -12.64
CA SER A 80 0.24 5.08 -11.95
C SER A 80 0.67 5.65 -10.60
N ILE A 81 -0.10 6.62 -10.12
CA ILE A 81 -0.03 7.12 -8.74
C ILE A 81 -1.37 6.79 -8.09
N VAL A 82 -1.32 5.98 -7.04
CA VAL A 82 -2.45 5.53 -6.25
C VAL A 82 -2.46 6.29 -4.94
N THR A 83 -3.58 6.91 -4.62
CA THR A 83 -3.71 7.66 -3.37
C THR A 83 -4.38 6.83 -2.27
N GLU A 84 -4.27 7.31 -1.03
CA GLU A 84 -5.00 6.75 0.11
C GLU A 84 -6.50 6.66 -0.16
N ASN A 85 -7.11 7.71 -0.74
CA ASN A 85 -8.52 7.72 -1.11
C ASN A 85 -8.86 6.70 -2.21
N ASP A 86 -7.95 6.43 -3.14
CA ASP A 86 -8.15 5.38 -4.14
C ASP A 86 -8.17 4.00 -3.47
N LEU A 87 -7.29 3.76 -2.51
CA LEU A 87 -7.28 2.52 -1.72
C LEU A 87 -8.56 2.35 -0.91
N ILE A 88 -9.01 3.40 -0.22
CA ILE A 88 -10.28 3.38 0.53
C ILE A 88 -11.44 3.01 -0.39
N LYS A 89 -11.55 3.63 -1.56
CA LYS A 89 -12.60 3.31 -2.54
C LYS A 89 -12.52 1.86 -3.03
N TRP A 90 -11.32 1.31 -3.21
CA TRP A 90 -11.15 -0.09 -3.59
C TRP A 90 -11.61 -1.04 -2.48
N TYR A 91 -11.24 -0.74 -1.23
CA TYR A 91 -11.74 -1.49 -0.07
C TYR A 91 -13.26 -1.43 0.05
N GLU A 92 -13.86 -0.27 -0.10
CA GLU A 92 -15.32 -0.11 -0.08
C GLU A 92 -16.00 -0.94 -1.18
N LYS A 93 -15.49 -0.93 -2.39
CA LYS A 93 -16.01 -1.75 -3.50
C LYS A 93 -15.88 -3.25 -3.22
N ALA A 94 -14.78 -3.68 -2.59
CA ALA A 94 -14.53 -5.07 -2.27
C ALA A 94 -15.34 -5.56 -1.06
N LEU A 95 -15.59 -4.72 -0.06
CA LEU A 95 -16.28 -5.10 1.18
C LEU A 95 -17.80 -4.88 1.13
N ARG A 96 -18.26 -3.82 0.47
CA ARG A 96 -19.67 -3.40 0.49
C ARG A 96 -20.26 -3.18 -0.91
N GLY A 97 -19.44 -3.04 -1.92
CA GLY A 97 -19.83 -2.69 -3.28
C GLY A 97 -20.00 -3.89 -4.19
N CYS A 98 -19.84 -3.63 -5.48
CA CYS A 98 -20.10 -4.61 -6.54
C CYS A 98 -19.23 -5.87 -6.51
N TYR A 99 -18.15 -5.89 -5.72
CA TYR A 99 -17.26 -7.04 -5.59
C TYR A 99 -17.35 -7.72 -4.22
N SER A 100 -18.27 -7.31 -3.35
CA SER A 100 -18.35 -7.80 -1.97
C SER A 100 -18.60 -9.31 -1.87
N GLU A 101 -19.46 -9.85 -2.72
CA GLU A 101 -19.73 -11.30 -2.76
C GLU A 101 -18.52 -12.13 -3.20
N GLN A 102 -17.67 -11.57 -4.04
CA GLN A 102 -16.53 -12.29 -4.62
C GLN A 102 -15.24 -12.11 -3.83
N LEU A 103 -15.04 -10.94 -3.23
CA LEU A 103 -13.77 -10.53 -2.64
C LEU A 103 -13.86 -10.23 -1.14
N GLY A 104 -15.04 -9.90 -0.59
CA GLY A 104 -15.17 -9.39 0.77
C GLY A 104 -14.58 -10.33 1.82
N GLU A 105 -15.03 -11.58 1.86
CA GLU A 105 -14.54 -12.58 2.81
C GLU A 105 -13.04 -12.86 2.62
N LYS A 106 -12.60 -13.04 1.37
CA LYS A 106 -11.19 -13.29 1.05
C LYS A 106 -10.31 -12.12 1.47
N LEU A 107 -10.76 -10.89 1.27
CA LEU A 107 -10.04 -9.69 1.66
C LEU A 107 -9.88 -9.60 3.18
N LEU A 108 -10.95 -9.85 3.93
CA LEU A 108 -10.89 -9.84 5.40
C LEU A 108 -9.96 -10.93 5.94
N TYR A 109 -10.01 -12.11 5.35
CA TYR A 109 -9.10 -13.20 5.73
C TYR A 109 -7.65 -12.84 5.46
N CYS A 110 -7.32 -12.35 4.26
CA CYS A 110 -5.96 -11.92 3.93
C CYS A 110 -5.49 -10.81 4.86
N LEU A 111 -6.33 -9.81 5.13
CA LEU A 111 -5.99 -8.69 6.03
C LEU A 111 -5.72 -9.18 7.45
N ALA A 112 -6.54 -10.08 7.99
CA ALA A 112 -6.34 -10.65 9.31
C ALA A 112 -5.02 -11.46 9.38
N SER A 113 -4.70 -12.22 8.34
CA SER A 113 -3.46 -12.99 8.24
C SER A 113 -2.23 -12.07 8.21
N GLU A 114 -2.25 -11.04 7.37
CA GLU A 114 -1.16 -10.08 7.26
C GLU A 114 -0.94 -9.31 8.57
N ILE A 115 -2.03 -8.91 9.25
CA ILE A 115 -1.94 -8.25 10.56
C ILE A 115 -1.33 -9.18 11.60
N ALA A 116 -1.71 -10.46 11.61
CA ALA A 116 -1.17 -11.42 12.57
C ALA A 116 0.32 -11.71 12.35
N GLU A 117 0.77 -11.70 11.09
CA GLU A 117 2.19 -11.85 10.76
C GLU A 117 3.00 -10.60 11.12
N GLU A 118 2.49 -9.42 10.84
CA GLU A 118 3.18 -8.15 11.10
C GLU A 118 3.20 -7.80 12.59
N PHE A 119 2.13 -8.10 13.29
CA PHE A 119 1.94 -7.82 14.71
C PHE A 119 1.61 -9.11 15.46
N PRO A 120 2.60 -9.98 15.67
CA PRO A 120 2.37 -11.20 16.44
C PRO A 120 1.84 -10.83 17.83
N SER A 121 0.83 -11.54 18.29
CA SER A 121 0.19 -11.27 19.58
C SER A 121 1.23 -11.29 20.70
N VAL A 122 1.27 -10.21 21.46
CA VAL A 122 2.08 -10.08 22.66
C VAL A 122 1.15 -10.02 23.87
N ASP A 123 1.65 -10.38 25.05
CA ASP A 123 0.83 -10.51 26.27
C ASP A 123 -0.02 -9.26 26.61
N TYR A 124 0.40 -8.08 26.16
CA TYR A 124 -0.32 -6.82 26.37
C TYR A 124 -1.27 -6.41 25.23
N THR A 125 -1.46 -7.23 24.20
CA THR A 125 -2.43 -6.96 23.13
C THR A 125 -3.84 -6.69 23.66
N PRO A 126 -4.38 -7.48 24.63
CA PRO A 126 -5.68 -7.21 25.24
C PRO A 126 -5.76 -5.86 25.95
N GLU A 127 -4.69 -5.42 26.62
CA GLU A 127 -4.63 -4.13 27.28
C GLU A 127 -4.65 -2.97 26.29
N ILE A 128 -3.96 -3.11 25.17
CA ILE A 128 -3.96 -2.11 24.09
C ILE A 128 -5.35 -1.98 23.48
N ILE A 129 -6.01 -3.10 23.18
CA ILE A 129 -7.38 -3.12 22.65
C ILE A 129 -8.32 -2.38 23.61
N LYS A 130 -8.26 -2.69 24.91
CA LYS A 130 -9.08 -2.06 25.94
C LYS A 130 -8.75 -0.58 26.09
N LYS A 131 -7.46 -0.20 26.12
CA LYS A 131 -7.01 1.20 26.26
C LYS A 131 -7.46 2.07 25.09
N ARG A 132 -7.51 1.50 23.89
CA ARG A 132 -7.93 2.20 22.67
C ARG A 132 -9.42 2.08 22.39
N HIS A 133 -10.16 1.37 23.25
CA HIS A 133 -11.60 1.17 23.12
C HIS A 133 -12.05 0.59 21.78
N TYR A 134 -11.26 -0.30 21.18
CA TYR A 134 -11.62 -0.92 19.91
C TYR A 134 -12.91 -1.75 20.00
N GLU A 135 -13.23 -2.29 21.19
CA GLU A 135 -14.48 -2.99 21.48
C GLU A 135 -15.72 -2.08 21.41
N LEU A 136 -15.55 -0.75 21.50
CA LEU A 136 -16.65 0.24 21.48
C LEU A 136 -16.90 0.80 20.07
N ILE A 137 -16.29 0.25 19.03
CA ILE A 137 -16.55 0.68 17.66
C ILE A 137 -18.01 0.47 17.34
N SER A 138 -18.77 1.57 17.29
CA SER A 138 -20.21 1.58 17.04
C SER A 138 -20.56 1.87 15.58
N ASP A 139 -19.58 2.05 14.72
CA ASP A 139 -19.81 2.33 13.30
C ASP A 139 -20.63 1.20 12.67
N PRO A 140 -21.78 1.53 12.03
CA PRO A 140 -22.63 0.54 11.34
C PRO A 140 -21.89 -0.30 10.30
N PHE A 141 -20.73 0.18 9.86
CA PHE A 141 -19.85 -0.54 8.94
C PHE A 141 -19.36 -1.87 9.52
N TRP A 142 -19.15 -1.93 10.84
CA TRP A 142 -18.58 -3.11 11.52
C TRP A 142 -19.66 -4.01 12.16
N LYS A 143 -20.92 -3.66 11.99
CA LYS A 143 -22.10 -4.45 12.40
C LYS A 143 -22.81 -5.06 11.22
#